data_886fdc37bbd0eec1377233b467db5fd7
#
_entry.id   886fdc37bbd0eec1377233b467db5fd7
#
_cell.length_a   1.000
_cell.length_b   1.000
_cell.length_c   1.000
_cell.angle_alpha   90.00
_cell.angle_beta   90.00
_cell.angle_gamma   90.00
#
_symmetry.space_group_name_H-M   'P 1'
#
loop_
_entity.id
_entity.type
_entity.pdbx_description
1 polymer ?
#
loop_
_entity_poly.entity_id
_entity_poly.type
_entity_poly.pdbx_seq_one_letter_code
_entity_poly.pdbx_strand_id
1 'polypeptide(L)'
;MTSIRSTASRRRFSGAGKPWVPYAFVAPFVILFLVFLVAPIIVGLVNSLFSRQSSGLGFGGSSIDFVGFDNFVRAFADTDFLLGFPKVLLYGAIQVPVMMVIAAGLALLFDSALVKAKRFFQFAVFLPYAVPSVIAALLWGFLYQPSVSPILQFLSSIGIDINLLGPGTVWWSIGNINLWSLIGINMIILFSALQSVPREMYEAARIDGAGEVRTALQIKLPMITPALLLTTLSSVIGTLQLFNEPQVLQSITSNIPSDFTPNMAIYAASTLGKDANLSSAMAVILGVATLIVSLLLLAANKRNAKGATDGI
;
A
#
# COMPACT_ATOMS: atom_id res chain seq x y z
N MET A 1 65.05 11.74 30.28
CA MET A 1 63.69 11.17 30.30
C MET A 1 62.73 12.27 30.63
N THR A 2 62.16 12.91 29.60
CA THR A 2 61.29 14.06 29.75
C THR A 2 59.88 13.62 29.30
N SER A 3 58.97 13.49 30.26
CA SER A 3 57.57 13.04 30.05
C SER A 3 56.75 14.19 29.47
N ILE A 4 56.35 14.07 28.22
CA ILE A 4 55.41 14.99 27.56
C ILE A 4 53.99 14.56 27.98
N ARG A 5 53.37 15.27 28.92
CA ARG A 5 51.96 15.18 29.27
C ARG A 5 51.16 15.89 28.16
N SER A 6 50.54 15.12 27.30
CA SER A 6 49.51 15.60 26.35
C SER A 6 48.22 15.94 27.10
N THR A 7 48.00 17.23 27.34
CA THR A 7 46.73 17.77 27.81
C THR A 7 45.76 17.87 26.62
N ALA A 8 45.05 16.79 26.32
CA ALA A 8 43.93 16.84 25.39
C ALA A 8 42.80 17.67 26.02
N SER A 9 42.72 18.94 25.65
CA SER A 9 41.63 19.83 25.98
C SER A 9 40.34 19.27 25.35
N ARG A 10 39.53 18.57 26.13
CA ARG A 10 38.13 18.28 25.77
C ARG A 10 37.39 19.60 25.69
N ARG A 11 37.32 20.19 24.51
CA ARG A 11 36.34 21.24 24.21
C ARG A 11 34.95 20.71 24.53
N ARG A 12 34.45 20.98 25.75
CA ARG A 12 33.04 20.88 26.06
C ARG A 12 32.33 21.88 25.15
N PHE A 13 31.63 21.36 24.14
CA PHE A 13 30.59 22.10 23.42
C PHE A 13 29.50 22.45 24.46
N SER A 14 29.73 23.49 25.26
CA SER A 14 28.71 24.12 26.11
C SER A 14 27.87 25.07 25.22
N GLY A 15 27.32 24.57 24.15
CA GLY A 15 26.21 25.22 23.48
C GLY A 15 24.95 24.75 24.17
N ALA A 16 24.58 25.36 25.29
CA ALA A 16 23.21 25.34 25.77
C ALA A 16 22.36 26.05 24.71
N GLY A 17 22.08 25.37 23.59
CA GLY A 17 21.17 25.83 22.56
C GLY A 17 19.85 26.14 23.26
N LYS A 18 19.26 27.30 22.96
CA LYS A 18 17.96 27.68 23.51
C LYS A 18 17.02 26.48 23.34
N PRO A 19 16.34 26.02 24.41
CA PRO A 19 15.59 24.74 24.40
C PRO A 19 14.46 24.69 23.35
N TRP A 20 14.03 25.84 22.88
CA TRP A 20 12.98 25.94 21.83
C TRP A 20 13.49 25.73 20.40
N VAL A 21 14.82 25.83 20.15
CA VAL A 21 15.39 25.72 18.79
C VAL A 21 15.04 24.39 18.08
N PRO A 22 15.15 23.21 18.72
CA PRO A 22 14.73 21.97 18.09
C PRO A 22 13.24 21.96 17.71
N TYR A 23 12.40 22.54 18.57
CA TYR A 23 10.96 22.63 18.31
C TYR A 23 10.64 23.55 17.13
N ALA A 24 11.38 24.66 16.95
CA ALA A 24 11.22 25.56 15.84
C ALA A 24 11.55 24.89 14.47
N PHE A 25 12.51 23.97 14.45
CA PHE A 25 12.82 23.19 13.23
C PHE A 25 11.75 22.15 12.91
N VAL A 26 11.10 21.58 13.91
CA VAL A 26 10.05 20.56 13.73
C VAL A 26 8.66 21.20 13.54
N ALA A 27 8.46 22.44 14.05
CA ALA A 27 7.15 23.11 14.02
C ALA A 27 6.49 23.19 12.63
N PRO A 28 7.19 23.59 11.54
CA PRO A 28 6.56 23.64 10.22
C PRO A 28 5.96 22.30 9.79
N PHE A 29 6.70 21.21 10.01
CA PHE A 29 6.20 19.86 9.70
C PHE A 29 5.00 19.51 10.58
N VAL A 30 5.07 19.73 11.89
CA VAL A 30 3.97 19.42 12.83
C VAL A 30 2.72 20.21 12.47
N ILE A 31 2.85 21.52 12.18
CA ILE A 31 1.70 22.35 11.81
C ILE A 31 1.03 21.82 10.55
N LEU A 32 1.80 21.53 9.49
CA LEU A 32 1.27 20.99 8.24
C LEU A 32 0.63 19.62 8.47
N PHE A 33 1.25 18.76 9.26
CA PHE A 33 0.70 17.45 9.62
C PHE A 33 -0.62 17.57 10.37
N LEU A 34 -0.73 18.47 11.35
CA LEU A 34 -1.96 18.68 12.10
C LEU A 34 -3.06 19.26 11.22
N VAL A 35 -2.75 20.24 10.36
CA VAL A 35 -3.75 20.91 9.52
C VAL A 35 -4.22 20.01 8.36
N PHE A 36 -3.31 19.31 7.68
CA PHE A 36 -3.67 18.59 6.46
C PHE A 36 -3.95 17.11 6.68
N LEU A 37 -3.51 16.51 7.78
CA LEU A 37 -3.79 15.10 8.07
C LEU A 37 -4.71 14.93 9.26
N VAL A 38 -4.41 15.52 10.42
CA VAL A 38 -5.18 15.28 11.64
C VAL A 38 -6.53 16.00 11.62
N ALA A 39 -6.57 17.26 11.19
CA ALA A 39 -7.81 18.04 11.18
C ALA A 39 -8.89 17.40 10.27
N PRO A 40 -8.61 16.93 9.03
CA PRO A 40 -9.62 16.22 8.22
C PRO A 40 -10.13 14.93 8.88
N ILE A 41 -9.25 14.18 9.58
CA ILE A 41 -9.69 13.00 10.33
C ILE A 41 -10.66 13.37 11.44
N ILE A 42 -10.35 14.43 12.21
CA ILE A 42 -11.25 14.91 13.27
C ILE A 42 -12.58 15.39 12.68
N VAL A 43 -12.54 16.14 11.57
CA VAL A 43 -13.76 16.57 10.86
C VAL A 43 -14.58 15.37 10.40
N GLY A 44 -13.97 14.34 9.84
CA GLY A 44 -14.63 13.09 9.46
C GLY A 44 -15.27 12.39 10.67
N LEU A 45 -14.55 12.29 11.80
CA LEU A 45 -15.08 11.75 13.06
C LEU A 45 -16.28 12.56 13.57
N VAL A 46 -16.19 13.88 13.54
CA VAL A 46 -17.31 14.75 13.96
C VAL A 46 -18.49 14.56 13.01
N ASN A 47 -18.28 14.62 11.69
CA ASN A 47 -19.34 14.45 10.70
C ASN A 47 -20.05 13.10 10.83
N SER A 48 -19.33 12.04 11.22
CA SER A 48 -19.94 10.72 11.41
C SER A 48 -20.99 10.66 12.53
N LEU A 49 -20.94 11.61 13.48
CA LEU A 49 -21.86 11.70 14.61
C LEU A 49 -23.09 12.61 14.34
N PHE A 50 -23.10 13.28 13.19
CA PHE A 50 -24.18 14.16 12.77
C PHE A 50 -24.90 13.62 11.54
N SER A 51 -26.13 14.02 11.31
CA SER A 51 -26.88 13.72 10.09
C SER A 51 -27.48 14.99 9.51
N ARG A 52 -27.44 15.09 8.19
CA ARG A 52 -28.10 16.18 7.48
C ARG A 52 -29.50 15.74 7.09
N GLN A 53 -30.50 16.35 7.69
CA GLN A 53 -31.90 16.11 7.36
C GLN A 53 -32.41 17.24 6.46
N SER A 54 -32.95 16.87 5.30
CA SER A 54 -33.63 17.82 4.41
C SER A 54 -35.14 17.70 4.63
N SER A 55 -35.79 18.79 4.99
CA SER A 55 -37.25 18.83 5.18
C SER A 55 -37.97 19.37 3.93
N GLY A 56 -39.20 18.91 3.71
CA GLY A 56 -40.11 19.48 2.70
C GLY A 56 -39.64 19.32 1.26
N LEU A 57 -39.34 18.10 0.80
CA LEU A 57 -38.84 17.81 -0.57
C LEU A 57 -37.60 18.63 -0.98
N GLY A 58 -36.83 19.10 0.01
CA GLY A 58 -35.62 19.92 -0.22
C GLY A 58 -35.89 21.44 -0.20
N PHE A 59 -37.13 21.90 -0.14
CA PHE A 59 -37.47 23.33 -0.10
C PHE A 59 -37.50 23.91 1.32
N GLY A 60 -37.58 23.07 2.36
CA GLY A 60 -37.68 23.47 3.78
C GLY A 60 -36.36 23.76 4.48
N GLY A 61 -35.23 23.78 3.74
CA GLY A 61 -33.90 23.90 4.32
C GLY A 61 -33.31 22.55 4.80
N SER A 62 -32.06 22.55 5.21
CA SER A 62 -31.39 21.37 5.80
C SER A 62 -30.97 21.69 7.22
N SER A 63 -31.35 20.86 8.20
CA SER A 63 -30.79 20.87 9.56
C SER A 63 -29.65 19.89 9.67
N ILE A 64 -28.70 20.18 10.57
CA ILE A 64 -27.65 19.27 10.95
C ILE A 64 -27.93 18.88 12.40
N ASP A 65 -28.32 17.62 12.59
CA ASP A 65 -28.74 17.12 13.89
C ASP A 65 -27.70 16.12 14.41
N PHE A 66 -27.44 16.17 15.72
CA PHE A 66 -26.57 15.20 16.37
C PHE A 66 -27.35 13.89 16.53
N VAL A 67 -26.85 12.83 15.87
CA VAL A 67 -27.47 11.48 15.87
C VAL A 67 -26.62 10.42 16.56
N GLY A 68 -25.50 10.83 17.17
CA GLY A 68 -24.61 9.90 17.87
C GLY A 68 -24.10 8.79 16.94
N PHE A 69 -24.34 7.53 17.29
CA PHE A 69 -23.83 6.38 16.55
C PHE A 69 -24.79 5.83 15.46
N ASP A 70 -25.89 6.52 15.15
CA ASP A 70 -26.86 6.04 14.18
C ASP A 70 -26.24 5.80 12.78
N ASN A 71 -25.37 6.69 12.31
CA ASN A 71 -24.66 6.49 11.05
C ASN A 71 -23.77 5.24 11.05
N PHE A 72 -23.20 4.86 12.20
CA PHE A 72 -22.44 3.61 12.32
C PHE A 72 -23.35 2.39 12.23
N VAL A 73 -24.54 2.44 12.85
CA VAL A 73 -25.54 1.38 12.73
C VAL A 73 -25.99 1.24 11.28
N ARG A 74 -26.25 2.34 10.59
CA ARG A 74 -26.58 2.37 9.15
C ARG A 74 -25.44 1.82 8.30
N ALA A 75 -24.19 2.16 8.60
CA ALA A 75 -23.01 1.64 7.90
C ALA A 75 -22.88 0.13 8.07
N PHE A 76 -23.14 -0.42 9.26
CA PHE A 76 -23.16 -1.87 9.51
C PHE A 76 -24.42 -2.57 8.94
N ALA A 77 -25.45 -1.84 8.54
CA ALA A 77 -26.60 -2.36 7.81
C ALA A 77 -26.42 -2.28 6.28
N ASP A 78 -25.41 -1.55 5.79
CA ASP A 78 -25.13 -1.40 4.36
C ASP A 78 -24.43 -2.66 3.84
N THR A 79 -25.14 -3.42 3.03
CA THR A 79 -24.65 -4.71 2.49
C THR A 79 -23.47 -4.52 1.55
N ASP A 80 -23.47 -3.47 0.72
CA ASP A 80 -22.41 -3.19 -0.24
C ASP A 80 -21.09 -2.90 0.48
N PHE A 81 -21.18 -2.08 1.55
CA PHE A 81 -20.03 -1.77 2.38
C PHE A 81 -19.44 -3.00 3.06
N LEU A 82 -20.30 -3.84 3.67
CA LEU A 82 -19.87 -5.03 4.38
C LEU A 82 -19.29 -6.10 3.44
N LEU A 83 -19.92 -6.32 2.29
CA LEU A 83 -19.44 -7.30 1.30
C LEU A 83 -18.10 -6.90 0.66
N GLY A 84 -17.78 -5.60 0.65
CA GLY A 84 -16.49 -5.10 0.18
C GLY A 84 -15.30 -5.63 0.98
N PHE A 85 -15.45 -5.85 2.31
CA PHE A 85 -14.34 -6.31 3.17
C PHE A 85 -13.85 -7.71 2.81
N PRO A 86 -14.66 -8.76 2.79
CA PRO A 86 -14.17 -10.09 2.42
C PRO A 86 -13.60 -10.13 0.99
N LYS A 87 -14.17 -9.37 0.05
CA LYS A 87 -13.68 -9.28 -1.31
C LYS A 87 -12.27 -8.68 -1.37
N VAL A 88 -12.06 -7.52 -0.75
CA VAL A 88 -10.74 -6.87 -0.75
C VAL A 88 -9.70 -7.64 0.06
N LEU A 89 -10.10 -8.33 1.13
CA LEU A 89 -9.21 -9.20 1.90
C LEU A 89 -8.79 -10.44 1.09
N LEU A 90 -9.71 -11.08 0.39
CA LEU A 90 -9.40 -12.20 -0.51
C LEU A 90 -8.48 -11.77 -1.64
N TYR A 91 -8.78 -10.63 -2.25
CA TYR A 91 -7.92 -10.03 -3.27
C TYR A 91 -6.51 -9.78 -2.72
N GLY A 92 -6.38 -9.15 -1.56
CA GLY A 92 -5.09 -8.88 -0.92
C GLY A 92 -4.33 -10.15 -0.55
N ALA A 93 -5.03 -11.20 -0.09
CA ALA A 93 -4.43 -12.49 0.25
C ALA A 93 -3.75 -13.18 -0.95
N ILE A 94 -4.18 -12.88 -2.17
CA ILE A 94 -3.56 -13.36 -3.40
C ILE A 94 -2.55 -12.35 -3.95
N GLN A 95 -2.96 -11.09 -4.07
CA GLN A 95 -2.21 -10.03 -4.72
C GLN A 95 -0.89 -9.72 -3.99
N VAL A 96 -0.92 -9.61 -2.66
CA VAL A 96 0.26 -9.22 -1.89
C VAL A 96 1.36 -10.29 -1.94
N PRO A 97 1.09 -11.60 -1.69
CA PRO A 97 2.11 -12.62 -1.85
C PRO A 97 2.69 -12.70 -3.27
N VAL A 98 1.86 -12.63 -4.30
CA VAL A 98 2.32 -12.65 -5.69
C VAL A 98 3.26 -11.46 -5.95
N MET A 99 2.87 -10.26 -5.54
CA MET A 99 3.70 -9.05 -5.69
C MET A 99 5.02 -9.17 -4.94
N MET A 100 5.01 -9.67 -3.69
CA MET A 100 6.22 -9.84 -2.89
C MET A 100 7.16 -10.89 -3.48
N VAL A 101 6.65 -12.01 -3.97
CA VAL A 101 7.46 -13.04 -4.62
C VAL A 101 8.15 -12.49 -5.87
N ILE A 102 7.41 -11.78 -6.73
CA ILE A 102 7.99 -11.21 -7.96
C ILE A 102 8.98 -10.10 -7.62
N ALA A 103 8.64 -9.18 -6.68
CA ALA A 103 9.52 -8.09 -6.28
C ALA A 103 10.83 -8.62 -5.63
N ALA A 104 10.74 -9.62 -4.75
CA ALA A 104 11.90 -10.27 -4.15
C ALA A 104 12.74 -11.02 -5.19
N GLY A 105 12.09 -11.75 -6.10
CA GLY A 105 12.76 -12.42 -7.21
C GLY A 105 13.55 -11.45 -8.11
N LEU A 106 12.95 -10.31 -8.47
CA LEU A 106 13.61 -9.26 -9.23
C LEU A 106 14.76 -8.61 -8.44
N ALA A 107 14.56 -8.34 -7.14
CA ALA A 107 15.60 -7.78 -6.29
C ALA A 107 16.82 -8.72 -6.20
N LEU A 108 16.61 -10.01 -5.99
CA LEU A 108 17.65 -11.04 -5.98
C LEU A 108 18.33 -11.18 -7.35
N LEU A 109 17.56 -11.13 -8.43
CA LEU A 109 18.08 -11.19 -9.80
C LEU A 109 19.00 -9.99 -10.07
N PHE A 110 18.61 -8.78 -9.69
CA PHE A 110 19.43 -7.59 -9.86
C PHE A 110 20.61 -7.52 -8.89
N ASP A 111 20.56 -8.20 -7.75
CA ASP A 111 21.69 -8.36 -6.83
C ASP A 111 22.72 -9.35 -7.37
N SER A 112 22.31 -10.33 -8.15
CA SER A 112 23.19 -11.36 -8.72
C SER A 112 24.16 -10.76 -9.76
N ALA A 113 25.24 -11.50 -10.06
CA ALA A 113 26.19 -11.16 -11.13
C ALA A 113 25.65 -11.44 -12.55
N LEU A 114 24.50 -12.11 -12.67
CA LEU A 114 23.95 -12.59 -13.95
C LEU A 114 23.43 -11.46 -14.85
N VAL A 115 22.93 -10.37 -14.27
CA VAL A 115 22.32 -9.29 -15.04
C VAL A 115 23.35 -8.24 -15.44
N LYS A 116 23.52 -8.04 -16.73
CA LYS A 116 24.26 -6.90 -17.30
C LYS A 116 23.31 -5.71 -17.40
N ALA A 117 23.86 -4.47 -17.39
CA ALA A 117 23.09 -3.22 -17.47
C ALA A 117 21.97 -3.08 -16.39
N LYS A 118 22.25 -3.53 -15.15
CA LYS A 118 21.30 -3.57 -14.01
C LYS A 118 20.53 -2.26 -13.83
N ARG A 119 21.21 -1.10 -13.88
CA ARG A 119 20.60 0.21 -13.69
C ARG A 119 19.50 0.51 -14.70
N PHE A 120 19.69 0.12 -15.97
CA PHE A 120 18.69 0.29 -17.00
C PHE A 120 17.43 -0.54 -16.71
N PHE A 121 17.60 -1.82 -16.38
CA PHE A 121 16.47 -2.71 -16.08
C PHE A 121 15.77 -2.32 -14.77
N GLN A 122 16.51 -1.93 -13.74
CA GLN A 122 15.93 -1.40 -12.51
C GLN A 122 15.08 -0.15 -12.78
N PHE A 123 15.57 0.77 -13.60
CA PHE A 123 14.80 1.95 -14.01
C PHE A 123 13.56 1.57 -14.82
N ALA A 124 13.67 0.66 -15.78
CA ALA A 124 12.55 0.20 -16.60
C ALA A 124 11.44 -0.46 -15.77
N VAL A 125 11.80 -1.29 -14.77
CA VAL A 125 10.84 -1.93 -13.85
C VAL A 125 10.24 -0.91 -12.87
N PHE A 126 10.98 0.13 -12.50
CA PHE A 126 10.50 1.19 -11.61
C PHE A 126 9.62 2.22 -12.31
N LEU A 127 9.83 2.47 -13.61
CA LEU A 127 9.16 3.53 -14.37
C LEU A 127 7.62 3.51 -14.24
N PRO A 128 6.94 2.36 -14.25
CA PRO A 128 5.49 2.29 -14.05
C PRO A 128 5.00 2.93 -12.75
N TYR A 129 5.77 2.86 -11.68
CA TYR A 129 5.42 3.48 -10.40
C TYR A 129 5.28 5.00 -10.49
N ALA A 130 5.99 5.65 -11.41
CA ALA A 130 5.88 7.09 -11.62
C ALA A 130 4.59 7.51 -12.36
N VAL A 131 3.85 6.55 -12.92
CA VAL A 131 2.57 6.81 -13.60
C VAL A 131 1.46 6.92 -12.55
N PRO A 132 0.69 8.04 -12.52
CA PRO A 132 -0.46 8.15 -11.63
C PRO A 132 -1.46 6.99 -11.83
N SER A 133 -1.97 6.43 -10.73
CA SER A 133 -2.83 5.23 -10.77
C SER A 133 -4.07 5.38 -11.66
N VAL A 134 -4.68 6.55 -11.68
CA VAL A 134 -5.82 6.87 -12.58
C VAL A 134 -5.41 6.74 -14.05
N ILE A 135 -4.24 7.26 -14.43
CA ILE A 135 -3.72 7.15 -15.81
C ILE A 135 -3.36 5.70 -16.15
N ALA A 136 -2.76 4.98 -15.20
CA ALA A 136 -2.48 3.56 -15.36
C ALA A 136 -3.76 2.76 -15.60
N ALA A 137 -4.81 3.00 -14.80
CA ALA A 137 -6.10 2.34 -14.93
C ALA A 137 -6.79 2.66 -16.28
N LEU A 138 -6.73 3.91 -16.76
CA LEU A 138 -7.23 4.28 -18.08
C LEU A 138 -6.46 3.57 -19.20
N LEU A 139 -5.13 3.61 -19.16
CA LEU A 139 -4.27 2.98 -20.17
C LEU A 139 -4.56 1.48 -20.27
N TRP A 140 -4.57 0.78 -19.15
CA TRP A 140 -4.88 -0.65 -19.11
C TRP A 140 -6.33 -0.94 -19.46
N GLY A 141 -7.28 -0.08 -19.03
CA GLY A 141 -8.68 -0.19 -19.39
C GLY A 141 -8.90 -0.16 -20.92
N PHE A 142 -8.15 0.68 -21.65
CA PHE A 142 -8.12 0.65 -23.12
C PHE A 142 -7.48 -0.64 -23.66
N LEU A 143 -6.34 -1.04 -23.09
CA LEU A 143 -5.64 -2.26 -23.54
C LEU A 143 -6.42 -3.55 -23.26
N TYR A 144 -7.41 -3.52 -22.35
CA TYR A 144 -8.30 -4.65 -22.08
C TYR A 144 -9.51 -4.72 -23.01
N GLN A 145 -9.73 -3.72 -23.86
CA GLN A 145 -10.82 -3.77 -24.85
C GLN A 145 -10.38 -4.54 -26.08
N PRO A 146 -11.14 -5.58 -26.53
CA PRO A 146 -10.78 -6.36 -27.71
C PRO A 146 -10.64 -5.53 -28.98
N SER A 147 -11.42 -4.45 -29.10
CA SER A 147 -11.39 -3.56 -30.26
C SER A 147 -10.10 -2.73 -30.38
N VAL A 148 -9.37 -2.54 -29.28
CA VAL A 148 -8.15 -1.71 -29.19
C VAL A 148 -6.90 -2.54 -29.02
N SER A 149 -6.97 -3.63 -28.27
CA SER A 149 -5.81 -4.45 -27.88
C SER A 149 -5.29 -5.30 -29.04
N PRO A 150 -4.05 -5.08 -29.52
CA PRO A 150 -3.45 -5.96 -30.53
C PRO A 150 -3.27 -7.39 -30.02
N ILE A 151 -3.02 -7.56 -28.71
CA ILE A 151 -2.85 -8.88 -28.08
C ILE A 151 -4.16 -9.66 -28.09
N LEU A 152 -5.27 -9.02 -27.68
CA LEU A 152 -6.58 -9.68 -27.68
C LEU A 152 -7.07 -9.98 -29.11
N GLN A 153 -6.82 -9.09 -30.07
CA GLN A 153 -7.12 -9.33 -31.49
C GLN A 153 -6.32 -10.52 -32.04
N PHE A 154 -5.04 -10.62 -31.70
CA PHE A 154 -4.22 -11.78 -32.09
C PHE A 154 -4.74 -13.06 -31.44
N LEU A 155 -5.07 -13.06 -30.15
CA LEU A 155 -5.64 -14.23 -29.45
C LEU A 155 -6.98 -14.66 -30.08
N SER A 156 -7.86 -13.72 -30.37
CA SER A 156 -9.13 -14.01 -31.08
C SER A 156 -8.91 -14.60 -32.46
N SER A 157 -7.87 -14.18 -33.20
CA SER A 157 -7.55 -14.74 -34.53
C SER A 157 -7.13 -16.21 -34.49
N ILE A 158 -6.68 -16.71 -33.34
CA ILE A 158 -6.34 -18.11 -33.08
C ILE A 158 -7.43 -18.87 -32.30
N GLY A 159 -8.63 -18.28 -32.18
CA GLY A 159 -9.78 -18.88 -31.52
C GLY A 159 -9.81 -18.78 -30.00
N ILE A 160 -9.03 -17.91 -29.41
CA ILE A 160 -8.98 -17.66 -27.96
C ILE A 160 -9.64 -16.31 -27.66
N ASP A 161 -10.92 -16.32 -27.28
CA ASP A 161 -11.65 -15.12 -26.90
C ASP A 161 -11.63 -14.91 -25.38
N ILE A 162 -10.93 -13.88 -24.93
CA ILE A 162 -10.79 -13.53 -23.50
C ILE A 162 -11.42 -12.15 -23.26
N ASN A 163 -12.40 -12.09 -22.37
CA ASN A 163 -12.91 -10.83 -21.87
C ASN A 163 -12.22 -10.45 -20.54
N LEU A 164 -11.19 -9.62 -20.61
CA LEU A 164 -10.44 -9.17 -19.42
C LEU A 164 -11.23 -8.22 -18.51
N LEU A 165 -12.32 -7.63 -19.01
CA LEU A 165 -13.23 -6.78 -18.24
C LEU A 165 -14.51 -7.50 -17.83
N GLY A 166 -14.57 -8.83 -17.99
CA GLY A 166 -15.70 -9.66 -17.59
C GLY A 166 -15.81 -9.86 -16.06
N PRO A 167 -16.98 -10.33 -15.56
CA PRO A 167 -17.21 -10.47 -14.10
C PRO A 167 -16.22 -11.42 -13.40
N GLY A 168 -15.72 -12.45 -14.10
CA GLY A 168 -14.77 -13.43 -13.56
C GLY A 168 -13.30 -13.04 -13.72
N THR A 169 -12.98 -12.08 -14.60
CA THR A 169 -11.61 -11.71 -14.96
C THR A 169 -11.19 -10.34 -14.47
N VAL A 170 -12.12 -9.45 -14.17
CA VAL A 170 -11.86 -8.05 -13.80
C VAL A 170 -10.96 -7.93 -12.55
N TRP A 171 -11.05 -8.86 -11.60
CA TRP A 171 -10.16 -8.91 -10.43
C TRP A 171 -8.70 -9.11 -10.83
N TRP A 172 -8.43 -10.03 -11.78
CA TRP A 172 -7.09 -10.28 -12.31
C TRP A 172 -6.57 -9.08 -13.09
N SER A 173 -7.45 -8.40 -13.81
CA SER A 173 -7.12 -7.19 -14.57
C SER A 173 -6.70 -6.04 -13.64
N ILE A 174 -7.43 -5.81 -12.56
CA ILE A 174 -7.03 -4.85 -11.51
C ILE A 174 -5.73 -5.31 -10.85
N GLY A 175 -5.59 -6.61 -10.56
CA GLY A 175 -4.36 -7.20 -10.03
C GLY A 175 -3.15 -6.94 -10.93
N ASN A 176 -3.31 -7.07 -12.24
CA ASN A 176 -2.25 -6.77 -13.19
C ASN A 176 -1.86 -5.28 -13.18
N ILE A 177 -2.83 -4.35 -13.11
CA ILE A 177 -2.55 -2.90 -13.01
C ILE A 177 -1.72 -2.61 -11.77
N ASN A 178 -2.12 -3.15 -10.61
CA ASN A 178 -1.42 -2.96 -9.36
C ASN A 178 -0.03 -3.61 -9.35
N LEU A 179 0.11 -4.82 -9.90
CA LEU A 179 1.42 -5.46 -10.06
C LEU A 179 2.33 -4.61 -10.91
N TRP A 180 1.87 -4.20 -12.09
CA TRP A 180 2.63 -3.38 -13.02
C TRP A 180 3.08 -2.05 -12.40
N SER A 181 2.19 -1.39 -11.64
CA SER A 181 2.47 -0.10 -11.02
C SER A 181 3.39 -0.21 -9.81
N LEU A 182 3.22 -1.22 -8.94
CA LEU A 182 3.82 -1.24 -7.60
C LEU A 182 5.03 -2.19 -7.46
N ILE A 183 5.23 -3.10 -8.41
CA ILE A 183 6.31 -4.09 -8.32
C ILE A 183 7.68 -3.44 -8.27
N GLY A 184 7.87 -2.35 -9.03
CA GLY A 184 9.14 -1.64 -9.14
C GLY A 184 9.59 -0.99 -7.84
N ILE A 185 8.70 -0.32 -7.12
CA ILE A 185 9.03 0.31 -5.85
C ILE A 185 9.35 -0.74 -4.78
N ASN A 186 8.55 -1.82 -4.68
CA ASN A 186 8.81 -2.92 -3.76
C ASN A 186 10.15 -3.60 -4.07
N MET A 187 10.45 -3.85 -5.33
CA MET A 187 11.74 -4.38 -5.78
C MET A 187 12.90 -3.48 -5.35
N ILE A 188 12.81 -2.15 -5.52
CA ILE A 188 13.88 -1.22 -5.13
C ILE A 188 14.11 -1.21 -3.63
N ILE A 189 13.05 -1.25 -2.82
CA ILE A 189 13.16 -1.30 -1.35
C ILE A 189 13.91 -2.59 -0.94
N LEU A 190 13.49 -3.73 -1.48
CA LEU A 190 14.13 -5.03 -1.19
C LEU A 190 15.56 -5.10 -1.70
N PHE A 191 15.82 -4.58 -2.91
CA PHE A 191 17.18 -4.48 -3.46
C PHE A 191 18.08 -3.60 -2.60
N SER A 192 17.59 -2.46 -2.10
CA SER A 192 18.34 -1.58 -1.20
C SER A 192 18.68 -2.28 0.12
N ALA A 193 17.76 -3.09 0.64
CA ALA A 193 18.01 -3.91 1.82
C ALA A 193 19.08 -4.98 1.56
N LEU A 194 19.10 -5.62 0.37
CA LEU A 194 20.14 -6.56 -0.02
C LEU A 194 21.52 -5.91 -0.07
N GLN A 195 21.62 -4.63 -0.48
CA GLN A 195 22.88 -3.90 -0.52
C GLN A 195 23.47 -3.60 0.88
N SER A 196 22.67 -3.70 1.94
CA SER A 196 23.12 -3.50 3.33
C SER A 196 23.69 -4.78 3.96
N VAL A 197 23.55 -5.92 3.30
CA VAL A 197 24.07 -7.21 3.78
C VAL A 197 25.60 -7.24 3.61
N PRO A 198 26.39 -7.55 4.67
CA PRO A 198 27.85 -7.62 4.60
C PRO A 198 28.32 -8.63 3.56
N ARG A 199 29.34 -8.27 2.77
CA ARG A 199 29.88 -9.14 1.71
C ARG A 199 30.53 -10.41 2.24
N GLU A 200 31.06 -10.34 3.44
CA GLU A 200 31.68 -11.47 4.13
C GLU A 200 30.72 -12.66 4.28
N MET A 201 29.43 -12.41 4.43
CA MET A 201 28.41 -13.46 4.49
C MET A 201 28.31 -14.24 3.17
N TYR A 202 28.46 -13.54 2.04
CA TYR A 202 28.41 -14.18 0.71
C TYR A 202 29.70 -14.94 0.41
N GLU A 203 30.83 -14.41 0.86
CA GLU A 203 32.15 -15.06 0.71
C GLU A 203 32.22 -16.35 1.54
N ALA A 204 31.77 -16.31 2.80
CA ALA A 204 31.67 -17.50 3.65
C ALA A 204 30.79 -18.59 3.02
N ALA A 205 29.59 -18.21 2.52
CA ALA A 205 28.69 -19.14 1.85
C ALA A 205 29.32 -19.79 0.61
N ARG A 206 30.14 -19.06 -0.15
CA ARG A 206 30.86 -19.62 -1.30
C ARG A 206 31.95 -20.60 -0.89
N ILE A 207 32.66 -20.33 0.20
CA ILE A 207 33.64 -21.25 0.77
C ILE A 207 32.97 -22.54 1.22
N ASP A 208 31.75 -22.45 1.80
CA ASP A 208 30.94 -23.61 2.19
C ASP A 208 30.28 -24.33 1.00
N GLY A 209 30.53 -23.89 -0.26
CA GLY A 209 30.03 -24.52 -1.47
C GLY A 209 28.55 -24.20 -1.77
N ALA A 210 27.97 -23.15 -1.16
CA ALA A 210 26.61 -22.74 -1.46
C ALA A 210 26.51 -22.09 -2.85
N GLY A 211 25.66 -22.65 -3.72
CA GLY A 211 25.31 -22.04 -5.00
C GLY A 211 24.45 -20.79 -4.83
N GLU A 212 24.29 -20.00 -5.91
CA GLU A 212 23.56 -18.73 -5.91
C GLU A 212 22.13 -18.84 -5.37
N VAL A 213 21.37 -19.88 -5.76
CA VAL A 213 19.99 -20.10 -5.30
C VAL A 213 19.96 -20.41 -3.79
N ARG A 214 20.89 -21.25 -3.31
CA ARG A 214 20.98 -21.58 -1.88
C ARG A 214 21.34 -20.35 -1.06
N THR A 215 22.30 -19.55 -1.53
CA THR A 215 22.68 -18.27 -0.90
C THR A 215 21.49 -17.30 -0.89
N ALA A 216 20.71 -17.22 -1.96
CA ALA A 216 19.53 -16.35 -2.04
C ALA A 216 18.47 -16.76 -1.00
N LEU A 217 18.12 -18.04 -0.92
CA LEU A 217 17.03 -18.52 -0.07
C LEU A 217 17.42 -18.64 1.41
N GLN A 218 18.67 -19.06 1.70
CA GLN A 218 19.11 -19.36 3.08
C GLN A 218 19.84 -18.20 3.76
N ILE A 219 20.35 -17.23 3.01
CA ILE A 219 21.11 -16.10 3.56
C ILE A 219 20.45 -14.77 3.21
N LYS A 220 20.31 -14.45 1.91
CA LYS A 220 19.82 -13.13 1.47
C LYS A 220 18.38 -12.86 1.95
N LEU A 221 17.44 -13.75 1.67
CA LEU A 221 16.03 -13.56 2.04
C LEU A 221 15.81 -13.46 3.56
N PRO A 222 16.39 -14.35 4.41
CA PRO A 222 16.29 -14.20 5.86
C PRO A 222 16.87 -12.87 6.37
N MET A 223 17.99 -12.41 5.82
CA MET A 223 18.62 -11.16 6.27
C MET A 223 17.81 -9.90 5.93
N ILE A 224 17.05 -9.91 4.83
CA ILE A 224 16.16 -8.79 4.46
C ILE A 224 14.73 -8.95 4.96
N THR A 225 14.45 -9.93 5.82
CA THR A 225 13.10 -10.14 6.40
C THR A 225 12.48 -8.85 6.97
N PRO A 226 13.20 -7.96 7.67
CA PRO A 226 12.60 -6.71 8.14
C PRO A 226 12.07 -5.82 7.00
N ALA A 227 12.79 -5.75 5.88
CA ALA A 227 12.34 -5.01 4.70
C ALA A 227 11.16 -5.69 4.00
N LEU A 228 11.18 -7.04 3.90
CA LEU A 228 10.05 -7.82 3.39
C LEU A 228 8.78 -7.58 4.22
N LEU A 229 8.89 -7.55 5.54
CA LEU A 229 7.77 -7.31 6.44
C LEU A 229 7.23 -5.88 6.27
N LEU A 230 8.10 -4.88 6.15
CA LEU A 230 7.70 -3.50 5.94
C LEU A 230 6.97 -3.32 4.60
N THR A 231 7.50 -3.85 3.51
CA THR A 231 6.88 -3.77 2.19
C THR A 231 5.57 -4.55 2.14
N THR A 232 5.50 -5.73 2.77
CA THR A 232 4.26 -6.52 2.88
C THR A 232 3.19 -5.75 3.64
N LEU A 233 3.53 -5.14 4.80
CA LEU A 233 2.59 -4.33 5.58
C LEU A 233 2.07 -3.15 4.76
N SER A 234 2.97 -2.41 4.09
CA SER A 234 2.59 -1.29 3.23
C SER A 234 1.67 -1.73 2.08
N SER A 235 1.94 -2.89 1.48
CA SER A 235 1.13 -3.45 0.40
C SER A 235 -0.25 -3.90 0.88
N VAL A 236 -0.37 -4.49 2.08
CA VAL A 236 -1.67 -4.84 2.68
C VAL A 236 -2.49 -3.60 2.97
N ILE A 237 -1.88 -2.56 3.55
CA ILE A 237 -2.57 -1.28 3.78
C ILE A 237 -3.06 -0.68 2.45
N GLY A 238 -2.19 -0.65 1.42
CA GLY A 238 -2.56 -0.17 0.09
C GLY A 238 -3.70 -0.98 -0.54
N THR A 239 -3.73 -2.29 -0.33
CA THR A 239 -4.81 -3.16 -0.82
C THR A 239 -6.16 -2.84 -0.13
N LEU A 240 -6.17 -2.62 1.19
CA LEU A 240 -7.38 -2.21 1.91
C LEU A 240 -7.90 -0.84 1.46
N GLN A 241 -7.01 -0.01 0.91
CA GLN A 241 -7.34 1.31 0.36
C GLN A 241 -7.60 1.29 -1.16
N LEU A 242 -7.74 0.12 -1.77
CA LEU A 242 -8.00 -0.04 -3.20
C LEU A 242 -9.28 0.71 -3.61
N PHE A 243 -9.13 1.71 -4.49
CA PHE A 243 -10.20 2.57 -4.95
C PHE A 243 -10.04 3.04 -6.40
N ASN A 244 -8.89 3.63 -6.75
CA ASN A 244 -8.71 4.33 -8.01
C ASN A 244 -8.90 3.42 -9.23
N GLU A 245 -8.28 2.24 -9.24
CA GLU A 245 -8.32 1.31 -10.36
C GLU A 245 -9.73 0.79 -10.62
N PRO A 246 -10.46 0.23 -9.62
CA PRO A 246 -11.85 -0.20 -9.85
C PRO A 246 -12.78 0.97 -10.18
N GLN A 247 -12.61 2.13 -9.57
CA GLN A 247 -13.45 3.31 -9.83
C GLN A 247 -13.30 3.82 -11.26
N VAL A 248 -12.06 3.88 -11.77
CA VAL A 248 -11.80 4.28 -13.17
C VAL A 248 -12.34 3.23 -14.14
N LEU A 249 -12.07 1.95 -13.90
CA LEU A 249 -12.56 0.87 -14.77
C LEU A 249 -14.09 0.76 -14.75
N GLN A 250 -14.77 1.16 -13.68
CA GLN A 250 -16.23 1.21 -13.60
C GLN A 250 -16.84 2.14 -14.68
N SER A 251 -16.10 3.16 -15.13
CA SER A 251 -16.53 4.01 -16.25
C SER A 251 -16.43 3.31 -17.63
N ILE A 252 -15.68 2.22 -17.69
CA ILE A 252 -15.41 1.46 -18.94
C ILE A 252 -16.25 0.18 -18.99
N THR A 253 -16.52 -0.45 -17.83
CA THR A 253 -17.29 -1.70 -17.73
C THR A 253 -18.28 -1.67 -16.58
N SER A 254 -19.49 -2.20 -16.80
CA SER A 254 -20.51 -2.36 -15.75
C SER A 254 -20.26 -3.56 -14.81
N ASN A 255 -19.17 -4.30 -15.01
CA ASN A 255 -18.88 -5.50 -14.24
C ASN A 255 -18.17 -5.21 -12.89
N ILE A 256 -18.06 -3.94 -12.51
CA ILE A 256 -17.51 -3.48 -11.22
C ILE A 256 -18.63 -2.83 -10.41
N PRO A 257 -19.27 -3.56 -9.50
CA PRO A 257 -20.36 -3.03 -8.67
C PRO A 257 -19.83 -2.16 -7.51
N SER A 258 -20.74 -1.47 -6.82
CA SER A 258 -20.43 -0.63 -5.65
C SER A 258 -19.88 -1.40 -4.46
N ASP A 259 -20.22 -2.67 -4.33
CA ASP A 259 -19.71 -3.60 -3.30
C ASP A 259 -18.35 -4.25 -3.65
N PHE A 260 -17.65 -3.75 -4.68
CA PHE A 260 -16.37 -4.29 -5.11
C PHE A 260 -15.29 -4.13 -4.03
N THR A 261 -15.22 -2.93 -3.43
CA THR A 261 -14.38 -2.66 -2.25
C THR A 261 -15.13 -1.77 -1.27
N PRO A 262 -14.73 -1.72 0.03
CA PRO A 262 -15.36 -0.80 0.99
C PRO A 262 -15.26 0.67 0.54
N ASN A 263 -14.16 1.06 -0.12
CA ASN A 263 -13.98 2.41 -0.64
C ASN A 263 -14.97 2.76 -1.78
N MET A 264 -15.34 1.77 -2.61
CA MET A 264 -16.35 1.95 -3.64
C MET A 264 -17.73 2.21 -3.02
N ALA A 265 -18.08 1.49 -1.96
CA ALA A 265 -19.33 1.72 -1.21
C ALA A 265 -19.33 3.10 -0.53
N ILE A 266 -18.21 3.52 0.09
CA ILE A 266 -18.06 4.87 0.67
C ILE A 266 -18.26 5.94 -0.41
N TYR A 267 -17.66 5.77 -1.57
CA TYR A 267 -17.80 6.67 -2.71
C TYR A 267 -19.26 6.72 -3.21
N ALA A 268 -19.90 5.56 -3.33
CA ALA A 268 -21.30 5.48 -3.73
C ALA A 268 -22.21 6.19 -2.71
N ALA A 269 -22.03 5.99 -1.41
CA ALA A 269 -22.78 6.66 -0.36
C ALA A 269 -22.61 8.19 -0.42
N SER A 270 -21.39 8.69 -0.65
CA SER A 270 -21.09 10.13 -0.70
C SER A 270 -21.62 10.82 -1.96
N THR A 271 -21.53 10.16 -3.12
CA THR A 271 -21.82 10.75 -4.44
C THR A 271 -23.23 10.43 -4.91
N LEU A 272 -23.63 9.16 -4.92
CA LEU A 272 -24.93 8.68 -5.39
C LEU A 272 -26.00 8.87 -4.31
N GLY A 273 -25.71 8.46 -3.07
CA GLY A 273 -26.59 8.62 -1.92
C GLY A 273 -26.64 10.05 -1.37
N LYS A 274 -25.66 10.89 -1.74
CA LYS A 274 -25.48 12.28 -1.23
C LYS A 274 -25.47 12.38 0.30
N ASP A 275 -25.04 11.29 0.96
CA ASP A 275 -24.99 11.19 2.42
C ASP A 275 -23.51 11.21 2.89
N ALA A 276 -22.97 12.43 3.00
CA ALA A 276 -21.59 12.65 3.46
C ALA A 276 -21.38 12.21 4.92
N ASN A 277 -22.44 12.17 5.73
CA ASN A 277 -22.36 11.77 7.13
C ASN A 277 -22.23 10.25 7.26
N LEU A 278 -23.04 9.49 6.50
CA LEU A 278 -22.92 8.04 6.41
C LEU A 278 -21.55 7.64 5.85
N SER A 279 -21.11 8.27 4.75
CA SER A 279 -19.80 7.97 4.17
C SER A 279 -18.65 8.28 5.13
N SER A 280 -18.78 9.30 5.96
CA SER A 280 -17.80 9.61 7.03
C SER A 280 -17.76 8.50 8.09
N ALA A 281 -18.91 7.95 8.51
CA ALA A 281 -18.97 6.83 9.44
C ALA A 281 -18.34 5.55 8.83
N MET A 282 -18.65 5.25 7.57
CA MET A 282 -18.03 4.14 6.82
C MET A 282 -16.52 4.31 6.73
N ALA A 283 -16.01 5.52 6.43
CA ALA A 283 -14.59 5.81 6.36
C ALA A 283 -13.87 5.61 7.71
N VAL A 284 -14.52 6.00 8.83
CA VAL A 284 -14.00 5.74 10.19
C VAL A 284 -13.90 4.24 10.45
N ILE A 285 -14.95 3.47 10.12
CA ILE A 285 -14.95 2.00 10.27
C ILE A 285 -13.81 1.38 9.46
N LEU A 286 -13.65 1.78 8.21
CA LEU A 286 -12.56 1.28 7.35
C LEU A 286 -11.18 1.65 7.91
N GLY A 287 -11.00 2.88 8.42
CA GLY A 287 -9.77 3.32 9.08
C GLY A 287 -9.43 2.47 10.30
N VAL A 288 -10.42 2.19 11.17
CA VAL A 288 -10.26 1.31 12.33
C VAL A 288 -9.96 -0.12 11.90
N ALA A 289 -10.65 -0.65 10.90
CA ALA A 289 -10.40 -2.00 10.36
C ALA A 289 -8.96 -2.11 9.81
N THR A 290 -8.51 -1.10 9.05
CA THR A 290 -7.13 -1.06 8.51
C THR A 290 -6.10 -1.00 9.64
N LEU A 291 -6.36 -0.23 10.70
CA LEU A 291 -5.50 -0.16 11.87
C LEU A 291 -5.41 -1.53 12.59
N ILE A 292 -6.54 -2.19 12.79
CA ILE A 292 -6.59 -3.53 13.42
C ILE A 292 -5.78 -4.53 12.60
N VAL A 293 -5.99 -4.62 11.29
CA VAL A 293 -5.25 -5.52 10.40
C VAL A 293 -3.74 -5.22 10.46
N SER A 294 -3.35 -3.94 10.44
CA SER A 294 -1.95 -3.53 10.54
C SER A 294 -1.31 -3.94 11.87
N LEU A 295 -2.02 -3.75 13.00
CA LEU A 295 -1.54 -4.15 14.32
C LEU A 295 -1.43 -5.66 14.46
N LEU A 296 -2.38 -6.43 13.91
CA LEU A 296 -2.33 -7.90 13.91
C LEU A 296 -1.13 -8.41 13.11
N LEU A 297 -0.85 -7.84 11.94
CA LEU A 297 0.33 -8.20 11.14
C LEU A 297 1.63 -7.86 11.88
N LEU A 298 1.73 -6.69 12.51
CA LEU A 298 2.90 -6.33 13.32
C LEU A 298 3.09 -7.26 14.53
N ALA A 299 2.01 -7.65 15.20
CA ALA A 299 2.06 -8.58 16.32
C ALA A 299 2.50 -9.99 15.90
N ALA A 300 1.98 -10.50 14.77
CA ALA A 300 2.37 -11.78 14.19
C ALA A 300 3.87 -11.80 13.85
N ASN A 301 4.35 -10.72 13.24
CA ASN A 301 5.76 -10.57 12.86
C ASN A 301 6.70 -10.55 14.08
N LYS A 302 6.33 -9.86 15.18
CA LYS A 302 7.12 -9.85 16.41
C LYS A 302 7.24 -11.23 17.05
N ARG A 303 6.21 -12.06 16.97
CA ARG A 303 6.24 -13.45 17.49
C ARG A 303 7.20 -14.32 16.68
N ASN A 304 7.16 -14.22 15.36
CA ASN A 304 8.05 -14.97 14.47
C ASN A 304 9.54 -14.58 14.66
N ALA A 305 9.82 -13.28 14.87
CA ALA A 305 11.18 -12.81 15.14
C ALA A 305 11.73 -13.32 16.49
N LYS A 306 10.91 -13.42 17.54
CA LYS A 306 11.32 -13.98 18.83
C LYS A 306 11.55 -15.47 18.75
N GLY A 307 10.69 -16.25 18.08
CA GLY A 307 10.88 -17.69 17.92
C GLY A 307 12.16 -18.06 17.14
N ALA A 308 12.67 -17.16 16.27
CA ALA A 308 13.93 -17.36 15.57
C ALA A 308 15.17 -17.07 16.45
N THR A 309 15.04 -16.25 17.51
CA THR A 309 16.13 -15.96 18.46
C THR A 309 16.19 -16.95 19.62
N ASP A 310 15.07 -17.57 20.00
CA ASP A 310 15.00 -18.55 21.10
C ASP A 310 15.34 -19.98 20.63
N GLY A 311 15.56 -20.20 19.34
CA GLY A 311 15.90 -21.50 18.72
C GLY A 311 17.39 -21.65 18.33
N ILE A 312 18.25 -20.71 18.74
CA ILE A 312 19.72 -20.75 18.60
C ILE A 312 20.35 -20.88 20.00
#